data_339e62db280cbc65420ac1e0c102c311
#
_entry.id   339e62db280cbc65420ac1e0c102c311
#
_cell.length_a   1.000
_cell.length_b   1.000
_cell.length_c   1.000
_cell.angle_alpha   90.00
_cell.angle_beta   90.00
_cell.angle_gamma   90.00
#
_symmetry.space_group_name_H-M   'P 1'
#
loop_
_entity.id
_entity.type
_entity.pdbx_description
1 polymer ?
#
loop_
_entity_poly.entity_id
_entity_poly.type
_entity_poly.pdbx_seq_one_letter_code
_entity_poly.pdbx_strand_id
1 'polypeptide(L)'
;KTKTLKSPLEHVDCMKTNAEILSWIASKSKEENWHRNRLRNRLNKIVIVDKEKRAQDLVSFYDLWQKSDVSFRQVGILGLGYVGLTLALTLADLGFTVKGFDINSAIRDSLKKGRPHFFENGIDRMLKDCLNKNFEVVSGFTGKHQCDVYFVAVGTPLDKNKKPDLKYLKNAAEKIGKVLKSGDLIILRSTVPIGTTRNFVIPILEKTSSLKAGDDFFVSFAPERTIEGKALEELRRLPQVIGGINRVSTDMT
;
A
#
# COMPACT_ATOMS: atom_id res chain seq x y z
N LYS A 1 -40.01 -14.21 -7.98
CA LYS A 1 -40.17 -13.24 -6.86
C LYS A 1 -38.86 -12.52 -6.70
N THR A 2 -38.71 -11.36 -7.31
CA THR A 2 -37.56 -10.46 -7.17
C THR A 2 -37.53 -9.91 -5.75
N LYS A 3 -36.55 -10.31 -4.96
CA LYS A 3 -36.27 -9.64 -3.67
C LYS A 3 -35.74 -8.25 -3.97
N THR A 4 -36.52 -7.24 -3.67
CA THR A 4 -36.08 -5.83 -3.72
C THR A 4 -34.93 -5.65 -2.74
N LEU A 5 -33.73 -5.40 -3.25
CA LEU A 5 -32.57 -5.03 -2.45
C LEU A 5 -32.82 -3.66 -1.81
N LYS A 6 -32.98 -3.63 -0.49
CA LYS A 6 -33.30 -2.43 0.32
C LYS A 6 -32.08 -1.58 0.69
N SER A 7 -30.98 -1.59 -0.08
CA SER A 7 -29.86 -0.69 0.19
C SER A 7 -29.60 0.18 -1.04
N PRO A 8 -29.24 1.46 -0.88
CA PRO A 8 -28.81 2.28 -2.00
C PRO A 8 -27.54 1.68 -2.58
N LEU A 9 -27.67 1.00 -3.73
CA LEU A 9 -26.54 0.59 -4.53
C LEU A 9 -25.95 1.87 -5.15
N GLU A 10 -24.69 2.15 -4.85
CA GLU A 10 -24.00 3.19 -5.56
C GLU A 10 -23.77 2.76 -7.00
N HIS A 11 -24.16 3.60 -7.96
CA HIS A 11 -24.03 3.34 -9.38
C HIS A 11 -23.11 4.35 -10.03
N VAL A 12 -22.39 3.91 -11.04
CA VAL A 12 -21.49 4.74 -11.85
C VAL A 12 -21.86 4.55 -13.32
N ASP A 13 -21.89 5.61 -14.08
CA ASP A 13 -22.19 5.57 -15.51
C ASP A 13 -21.21 4.65 -16.26
N CYS A 14 -21.74 3.78 -17.10
CA CYS A 14 -20.99 2.73 -17.80
C CYS A 14 -19.93 3.25 -18.80
N MET A 15 -19.93 4.54 -19.12
CA MET A 15 -18.94 5.14 -20.01
C MET A 15 -17.63 5.51 -19.32
N LYS A 16 -17.50 5.26 -18.01
CA LYS A 16 -16.25 5.57 -17.28
C LYS A 16 -15.26 4.44 -17.40
N THR A 17 -14.03 4.81 -17.64
CA THR A 17 -12.88 3.89 -17.57
C THR A 17 -12.67 3.44 -16.11
N ASN A 18 -11.94 2.34 -15.91
CA ASN A 18 -11.59 1.89 -14.56
C ASN A 18 -10.87 2.98 -13.75
N ALA A 19 -10.03 3.79 -14.41
CA ALA A 19 -9.35 4.93 -13.78
C ALA A 19 -10.33 6.01 -13.29
N GLU A 20 -11.35 6.34 -14.08
CA GLU A 20 -12.39 7.30 -13.70
C GLU A 20 -13.27 6.78 -12.57
N ILE A 21 -13.61 5.48 -12.58
CA ILE A 21 -14.34 4.83 -11.50
C ILE A 21 -13.53 4.87 -10.19
N LEU A 22 -12.24 4.56 -10.25
CA LEU A 22 -11.35 4.63 -9.08
C LEU A 22 -11.18 6.08 -8.57
N SER A 23 -11.05 7.04 -9.47
CA SER A 23 -10.99 8.47 -9.13
C SER A 23 -12.29 8.94 -8.47
N TRP A 24 -13.45 8.50 -8.98
CA TRP A 24 -14.76 8.77 -8.39
C TRP A 24 -14.89 8.15 -6.99
N ILE A 25 -14.48 6.89 -6.81
CA ILE A 25 -14.44 6.23 -5.49
C ILE A 25 -13.54 7.03 -4.53
N ALA A 26 -12.36 7.45 -4.96
CA ALA A 26 -11.45 8.25 -4.16
C ALA A 26 -12.03 9.62 -3.77
N SER A 27 -12.82 10.26 -4.66
CA SER A 27 -13.51 11.50 -4.36
C SER A 27 -14.62 11.31 -3.33
N LYS A 28 -15.40 10.22 -3.49
CA LYS A 28 -16.50 9.85 -2.57
C LYS A 28 -15.99 9.42 -1.20
N SER A 29 -14.82 8.80 -1.12
CA SER A 29 -14.23 8.40 0.16
C SER A 29 -13.91 9.58 1.10
N LYS A 30 -13.92 10.80 0.60
CA LYS A 30 -13.78 12.02 1.39
C LYS A 30 -15.09 12.49 2.02
N GLU A 31 -16.24 11.95 1.61
CA GLU A 31 -17.55 12.30 2.18
C GLU A 31 -17.78 11.51 3.48
N GLU A 32 -18.00 12.20 4.60
CA GLU A 32 -18.11 11.63 5.95
C GLU A 32 -19.17 10.52 6.09
N ASN A 33 -20.25 10.59 5.32
CA ASN A 33 -21.34 9.62 5.33
C ASN A 33 -21.11 8.39 4.43
N TRP A 34 -20.21 8.46 3.47
CA TRP A 34 -19.94 7.37 2.53
C TRP A 34 -19.35 6.13 3.23
N HIS A 35 -18.40 6.35 4.15
CA HIS A 35 -17.79 5.29 4.95
C HIS A 35 -18.81 4.59 5.86
N ARG A 36 -19.69 5.35 6.53
CA ARG A 36 -20.72 4.78 7.42
C ARG A 36 -21.73 3.91 6.66
N ASN A 37 -22.11 4.30 5.47
CA ASN A 37 -23.05 3.55 4.64
C ASN A 37 -22.42 2.28 4.07
N ARG A 38 -21.15 2.31 3.67
CA ARG A 38 -20.41 1.15 3.19
C ARG A 38 -20.21 0.09 4.26
N LEU A 39 -19.85 0.50 5.48
CA LEU A 39 -19.67 -0.40 6.63
C LEU A 39 -20.98 -1.12 7.02
N ARG A 40 -22.13 -0.44 6.93
CA ARG A 40 -23.43 -1.06 7.23
C ARG A 40 -23.86 -2.10 6.22
N ASN A 41 -23.47 -1.99 4.97
CA ASN A 41 -24.03 -2.78 3.88
C ASN A 41 -23.15 -3.92 3.38
N ARG A 42 -21.92 -4.09 3.86
CA ARG A 42 -20.93 -5.14 3.46
C ARG A 42 -20.79 -5.32 1.94
N LEU A 43 -21.05 -4.29 1.15
CA LEU A 43 -21.04 -4.37 -0.30
C LEU A 43 -19.68 -3.91 -0.84
N ASN A 44 -18.79 -4.88 -1.06
CA ASN A 44 -17.54 -4.67 -1.81
C ASN A 44 -17.76 -4.65 -3.32
N LYS A 45 -18.98 -4.34 -3.78
CA LYS A 45 -19.36 -4.41 -5.20
C LYS A 45 -20.01 -3.11 -5.65
N ILE A 46 -19.66 -2.70 -6.87
CA ILE A 46 -20.18 -1.51 -7.55
C ILE A 46 -20.98 -2.00 -8.74
N VAL A 47 -22.22 -1.53 -8.87
CA VAL A 47 -23.04 -1.80 -10.04
C VAL A 47 -22.72 -0.74 -11.09
N ILE A 48 -22.30 -1.18 -12.26
CA ILE A 48 -22.15 -0.31 -13.43
C ILE A 48 -23.50 -0.31 -14.15
N VAL A 49 -24.01 0.89 -14.42
CA VAL A 49 -25.29 1.06 -15.11
C VAL A 49 -25.12 1.83 -16.41
N ASP A 50 -26.02 1.59 -17.38
CA ASP A 50 -26.11 2.39 -18.60
C ASP A 50 -26.82 3.74 -18.36
N LYS A 51 -26.99 4.52 -19.43
CA LYS A 51 -27.65 5.83 -19.37
C LYS A 51 -29.12 5.74 -18.93
N GLU A 52 -29.75 4.61 -19.15
CA GLU A 52 -31.12 4.30 -18.72
C GLU A 52 -31.17 3.68 -17.33
N LYS A 53 -30.05 3.68 -16.58
CA LYS A 53 -29.88 3.12 -15.21
C LYS A 53 -30.12 1.60 -15.12
N ARG A 54 -29.95 0.85 -16.21
CA ARG A 54 -29.99 -0.60 -16.20
C ARG A 54 -28.62 -1.16 -15.84
N ALA A 55 -28.59 -2.17 -14.97
CA ALA A 55 -27.34 -2.81 -14.57
C ALA A 55 -26.66 -3.49 -15.76
N GLN A 56 -25.44 -3.10 -16.06
CA GLN A 56 -24.61 -3.66 -17.12
C GLN A 56 -23.55 -4.61 -16.57
N ASP A 57 -23.00 -4.30 -15.40
CA ASP A 57 -21.95 -5.11 -14.78
C ASP A 57 -21.97 -4.96 -13.26
N LEU A 58 -21.35 -5.92 -12.58
CA LEU A 58 -21.16 -5.94 -11.13
C LEU A 58 -19.69 -6.17 -10.84
N VAL A 59 -18.95 -5.10 -10.60
CA VAL A 59 -17.51 -5.14 -10.31
C VAL A 59 -17.24 -5.06 -8.83
N SER A 60 -16.35 -5.89 -8.33
CA SER A 60 -15.79 -5.73 -6.99
C SER A 60 -14.70 -4.65 -7.00
N PHE A 61 -14.41 -4.09 -5.82
CA PHE A 61 -13.25 -3.21 -5.68
C PHE A 61 -11.96 -3.93 -6.13
N TYR A 62 -11.89 -5.24 -5.89
CA TYR A 62 -10.80 -6.09 -6.33
C TYR A 62 -10.70 -6.20 -7.87
N ASP A 63 -11.82 -6.37 -8.57
CA ASP A 63 -11.82 -6.42 -10.04
C ASP A 63 -11.33 -5.11 -10.65
N LEU A 64 -11.72 -3.97 -10.06
CA LEU A 64 -11.21 -2.66 -10.45
C LEU A 64 -9.72 -2.52 -10.14
N TRP A 65 -9.30 -3.08 -9.02
CA TRP A 65 -7.90 -3.10 -8.63
C TRP A 65 -7.05 -3.90 -9.62
N GLN A 66 -7.45 -5.09 -10.01
CA GLN A 66 -6.73 -5.91 -10.98
C GLN A 66 -6.71 -5.33 -12.40
N LYS A 67 -7.81 -4.70 -12.82
CA LYS A 67 -7.97 -4.14 -14.17
C LYS A 67 -7.40 -2.73 -14.32
N SER A 68 -7.02 -2.07 -13.22
CA SER A 68 -6.42 -0.73 -13.29
C SER A 68 -4.97 -0.82 -13.75
N ASP A 69 -4.57 0.11 -14.60
CA ASP A 69 -3.16 0.31 -14.91
C ASP A 69 -2.40 0.61 -13.60
N VAL A 70 -1.37 -0.18 -13.32
CA VAL A 70 -0.54 -0.04 -12.12
C VAL A 70 0.15 1.32 -12.01
N SER A 71 0.35 2.02 -13.13
CA SER A 71 0.95 3.36 -13.18
C SER A 71 0.18 4.42 -12.39
N PHE A 72 -1.13 4.24 -12.16
CA PHE A 72 -1.94 5.16 -11.37
C PHE A 72 -1.80 4.99 -9.85
N ARG A 73 -1.16 3.92 -9.39
CA ARG A 73 -1.03 3.67 -7.97
C ARG A 73 0.21 4.31 -7.41
N GLN A 74 0.01 5.03 -6.30
CA GLN A 74 1.10 5.61 -5.57
C GLN A 74 1.54 4.67 -4.46
N VAL A 75 2.80 4.28 -4.49
CA VAL A 75 3.40 3.36 -3.53
C VAL A 75 4.28 4.12 -2.56
N GLY A 76 4.02 3.97 -1.28
CA GLY A 76 4.82 4.49 -0.19
C GLY A 76 5.74 3.41 0.39
N ILE A 77 7.03 3.69 0.53
CA ILE A 77 7.98 2.80 1.18
C ILE A 77 8.49 3.47 2.46
N LEU A 78 8.26 2.83 3.61
CA LEU A 78 8.77 3.27 4.90
C LEU A 78 9.99 2.45 5.31
N GLY A 79 11.11 3.12 5.47
CA GLY A 79 12.43 2.52 5.63
C GLY A 79 13.10 2.33 4.27
N LEU A 80 14.18 3.10 4.04
CA LEU A 80 14.96 3.05 2.81
C LEU A 80 16.34 2.39 3.05
N GLY A 81 16.38 1.45 3.99
CA GLY A 81 17.51 0.52 4.14
C GLY A 81 17.61 -0.41 2.94
N TYR A 82 18.39 -1.48 3.10
CA TYR A 82 18.63 -2.45 2.03
C TYR A 82 17.34 -2.97 1.38
N VAL A 83 16.42 -3.50 2.18
CA VAL A 83 15.14 -4.04 1.71
C VAL A 83 14.26 -2.97 1.06
N GLY A 84 14.11 -1.83 1.72
CA GLY A 84 13.17 -0.82 1.24
C GLY A 84 13.63 -0.09 -0.01
N LEU A 85 14.92 0.24 -0.12
CA LEU A 85 15.44 0.94 -1.31
C LEU A 85 15.47 0.02 -2.54
N THR A 86 15.90 -1.23 -2.41
CA THR A 86 15.89 -2.18 -3.53
C THR A 86 14.48 -2.44 -4.03
N LEU A 87 13.51 -2.60 -3.13
CA LEU A 87 12.09 -2.71 -3.49
C LEU A 87 11.57 -1.44 -4.17
N ALA A 88 11.85 -0.25 -3.58
CA ALA A 88 11.40 1.03 -4.12
C ALA A 88 11.86 1.24 -5.56
N LEU A 89 13.13 0.97 -5.83
CA LEU A 89 13.71 1.12 -7.16
C LEU A 89 13.20 0.07 -8.14
N THR A 90 13.00 -1.18 -7.68
CA THR A 90 12.42 -2.24 -8.53
C THR A 90 10.98 -1.88 -8.94
N LEU A 91 10.15 -1.38 -8.03
CA LEU A 91 8.79 -0.95 -8.35
C LEU A 91 8.78 0.29 -9.26
N ALA A 92 9.66 1.25 -9.02
CA ALA A 92 9.79 2.42 -9.87
C ALA A 92 10.21 2.07 -11.31
N ASP A 93 11.13 1.12 -11.47
CA ASP A 93 11.57 0.62 -12.77
C ASP A 93 10.46 -0.15 -13.52
N LEU A 94 9.53 -0.76 -12.79
CA LEU A 94 8.32 -1.38 -13.33
C LEU A 94 7.21 -0.37 -13.68
N GLY A 95 7.42 0.93 -13.46
CA GLY A 95 6.49 1.99 -13.84
C GLY A 95 5.59 2.51 -12.70
N PHE A 96 5.71 1.98 -11.48
CA PHE A 96 4.97 2.53 -10.35
C PHE A 96 5.49 3.91 -9.93
N THR A 97 4.60 4.80 -9.48
CA THR A 97 4.99 6.03 -8.80
C THR A 97 5.30 5.71 -7.34
N VAL A 98 6.57 5.78 -6.96
CA VAL A 98 7.09 5.37 -5.65
C VAL A 98 7.57 6.55 -4.83
N LYS A 99 7.12 6.65 -3.59
CA LYS A 99 7.56 7.63 -2.60
C LYS A 99 8.26 6.92 -1.44
N GLY A 100 9.52 7.23 -1.24
CA GLY A 100 10.33 6.62 -0.20
C GLY A 100 10.55 7.57 0.98
N PHE A 101 10.34 7.07 2.19
CA PHE A 101 10.60 7.77 3.44
C PHE A 101 11.54 6.96 4.33
N ASP A 102 12.53 7.63 4.91
CA ASP A 102 13.33 7.09 6.00
C ASP A 102 13.34 8.07 7.17
N ILE A 103 13.44 7.57 8.40
CA ILE A 103 13.54 8.44 9.58
C ILE A 103 14.90 9.15 9.63
N ASN A 104 15.94 8.52 9.10
CA ASN A 104 17.29 9.08 9.04
C ASN A 104 17.40 10.13 7.93
N SER A 105 17.56 11.39 8.30
CA SER A 105 17.73 12.49 7.34
C SER A 105 18.97 12.33 6.46
N ALA A 106 20.07 11.82 7.00
CA ALA A 106 21.30 11.62 6.23
C ALA A 106 21.09 10.62 5.07
N ILE A 107 20.31 9.55 5.29
CA ILE A 107 19.91 8.61 4.22
C ILE A 107 19.09 9.35 3.17
N ARG A 108 18.06 10.10 3.58
CA ARG A 108 17.22 10.85 2.65
C ARG A 108 18.02 11.85 1.80
N ASP A 109 18.94 12.57 2.44
CA ASP A 109 19.77 13.59 1.76
C ASP A 109 20.79 12.96 0.80
N SER A 110 21.35 11.80 1.15
CA SER A 110 22.21 11.02 0.26
C SER A 110 21.44 10.54 -0.98
N LEU A 111 20.27 9.94 -0.78
CA LEU A 111 19.43 9.43 -1.86
C LEU A 111 18.92 10.53 -2.79
N LYS A 112 18.54 11.70 -2.25
CA LYS A 112 18.16 12.88 -3.07
C LYS A 112 19.29 13.37 -3.98
N LYS A 113 20.55 13.11 -3.59
CA LYS A 113 21.75 13.40 -4.40
C LYS A 113 22.11 12.26 -5.36
N GLY A 114 21.27 11.23 -5.46
CA GLY A 114 21.51 10.06 -6.30
C GLY A 114 22.62 9.15 -5.78
N ARG A 115 22.88 9.14 -4.47
CA ARG A 115 23.94 8.33 -3.82
C ARG A 115 23.31 7.30 -2.89
N PRO A 116 23.31 6.01 -3.24
CA PRO A 116 22.91 4.97 -2.30
C PRO A 116 23.87 4.91 -1.11
N HIS A 117 23.38 4.44 0.04
CA HIS A 117 24.17 4.37 1.27
C HIS A 117 24.65 2.95 1.59
N PHE A 118 24.47 2.01 0.68
CA PHE A 118 25.01 0.65 0.70
C PHE A 118 25.32 0.20 -0.73
N PHE A 119 26.06 -0.88 -0.85
CA PHE A 119 26.39 -1.47 -2.14
C PHE A 119 25.38 -2.56 -2.51
N GLU A 120 24.85 -2.48 -3.72
CA GLU A 120 24.09 -3.54 -4.41
C GLU A 120 24.37 -3.41 -5.90
N ASN A 121 24.53 -4.54 -6.59
CA ASN A 121 24.86 -4.53 -8.01
C ASN A 121 23.78 -3.82 -8.85
N GLY A 122 24.13 -2.74 -9.52
CA GLY A 122 23.23 -1.96 -10.38
C GLY A 122 22.39 -0.89 -9.66
N ILE A 123 22.45 -0.78 -8.33
CA ILE A 123 21.62 0.16 -7.55
C ILE A 123 21.91 1.63 -7.91
N ASP A 124 23.18 2.00 -8.13
CA ASP A 124 23.57 3.38 -8.49
C ASP A 124 22.92 3.83 -9.80
N ARG A 125 22.93 2.95 -10.79
CA ARG A 125 22.32 3.20 -12.09
C ARG A 125 20.79 3.31 -11.93
N MET A 126 20.18 2.34 -11.28
CA MET A 126 18.72 2.30 -11.11
C MET A 126 18.21 3.50 -10.31
N LEU A 127 18.94 3.93 -9.25
CA LEU A 127 18.61 5.13 -8.50
C LEU A 127 18.64 6.38 -9.40
N LYS A 128 19.69 6.56 -10.21
CA LYS A 128 19.78 7.69 -11.14
C LYS A 128 18.68 7.69 -12.21
N ASP A 129 18.33 6.52 -12.70
CA ASP A 129 17.32 6.37 -13.75
C ASP A 129 15.90 6.65 -13.22
N CYS A 130 15.61 6.30 -11.98
CA CYS A 130 14.28 6.43 -11.36
C CYS A 130 14.07 7.74 -10.58
N LEU A 131 15.14 8.31 -10.02
CA LEU A 131 15.05 9.49 -9.13
C LEU A 131 14.41 10.69 -9.85
N ASN A 132 13.43 11.32 -9.19
CA ASN A 132 12.62 12.44 -9.71
C ASN A 132 11.81 12.14 -11.00
N LYS A 133 11.72 10.87 -11.38
CA LYS A 133 10.80 10.38 -12.41
C LYS A 133 9.70 9.56 -11.73
N ASN A 134 10.00 8.32 -11.44
CA ASN A 134 9.09 7.36 -10.80
C ASN A 134 9.40 7.13 -9.32
N PHE A 135 10.54 7.62 -8.81
CA PHE A 135 10.94 7.53 -7.41
C PHE A 135 11.23 8.92 -6.83
N GLU A 136 10.56 9.25 -5.74
CA GLU A 136 10.75 10.49 -4.98
C GLU A 136 11.08 10.19 -3.52
N VAL A 137 12.12 10.84 -2.98
CA VAL A 137 12.45 10.75 -1.54
C VAL A 137 11.72 11.86 -0.80
N VAL A 138 10.75 11.49 0.04
CA VAL A 138 9.86 12.42 0.75
C VAL A 138 10.21 12.55 2.22
N SER A 139 9.72 13.62 2.87
CA SER A 139 9.87 13.84 4.32
C SER A 139 8.66 13.31 5.12
N GLY A 140 7.61 12.85 4.45
CA GLY A 140 6.39 12.28 5.02
C GLY A 140 5.36 12.00 3.96
N PHE A 141 4.25 11.36 4.34
CA PHE A 141 3.17 10.94 3.44
C PHE A 141 1.91 11.81 3.59
N THR A 142 2.06 13.13 3.57
CA THR A 142 0.93 14.06 3.69
C THR A 142 0.66 14.81 2.39
N GLY A 143 -0.57 15.24 2.17
CA GLY A 143 -0.98 15.99 0.98
C GLY A 143 -0.69 15.23 -0.32
N LYS A 144 0.06 15.85 -1.23
CA LYS A 144 0.43 15.25 -2.54
C LYS A 144 1.30 13.99 -2.44
N HIS A 145 1.87 13.71 -1.26
CA HIS A 145 2.69 12.52 -1.03
C HIS A 145 1.91 11.36 -0.40
N GLN A 146 0.60 11.46 -0.26
CA GLN A 146 -0.24 10.36 0.18
C GLN A 146 -0.23 9.23 -0.86
N CYS A 147 -0.25 7.99 -0.39
CA CYS A 147 -0.16 6.80 -1.23
C CYS A 147 -1.37 5.91 -1.04
N ASP A 148 -1.50 4.91 -1.91
CA ASP A 148 -2.59 3.91 -1.89
C ASP A 148 -2.09 2.57 -1.35
N VAL A 149 -0.79 2.31 -1.49
CA VAL A 149 -0.10 1.13 -0.98
C VAL A 149 1.09 1.56 -0.13
N TYR A 150 1.22 1.01 1.06
CA TYR A 150 2.34 1.29 1.95
C TYR A 150 3.12 0.02 2.27
N PHE A 151 4.37 -0.04 1.87
CA PHE A 151 5.31 -1.06 2.32
C PHE A 151 6.05 -0.58 3.56
N VAL A 152 6.04 -1.41 4.59
CA VAL A 152 6.78 -1.17 5.83
C VAL A 152 8.02 -2.05 5.83
N ALA A 153 9.19 -1.45 5.57
CA ALA A 153 10.49 -2.11 5.47
C ALA A 153 11.49 -1.54 6.49
N VAL A 154 11.00 -1.21 7.68
CA VAL A 154 11.82 -0.67 8.77
C VAL A 154 12.59 -1.76 9.48
N GLY A 155 13.75 -1.42 10.03
CA GLY A 155 14.55 -2.36 10.82
C GLY A 155 13.84 -2.83 12.09
N THR A 156 14.06 -4.09 12.45
CA THR A 156 13.56 -4.74 13.66
C THR A 156 14.74 -5.38 14.44
N PRO A 157 15.65 -4.56 15.00
CA PRO A 157 16.82 -5.06 15.69
C PRO A 157 16.42 -5.82 16.96
N LEU A 158 17.34 -6.61 17.48
CA LEU A 158 17.17 -7.23 18.80
C LEU A 158 17.63 -6.24 19.89
N ASP A 159 16.92 -6.21 20.99
CA ASP A 159 17.30 -5.50 22.19
C ASP A 159 18.46 -6.21 22.94
N LYS A 160 18.88 -5.64 24.09
CA LYS A 160 19.92 -6.22 24.94
C LYS A 160 19.58 -7.62 25.48
N ASN A 161 18.29 -7.95 25.53
CA ASN A 161 17.77 -9.24 25.99
C ASN A 161 17.48 -10.20 24.83
N LYS A 162 17.97 -9.90 23.62
CA LYS A 162 17.73 -10.67 22.40
C LYS A 162 16.24 -10.75 22.02
N LYS A 163 15.42 -9.78 22.45
CA LYS A 163 14.02 -9.66 22.06
C LYS A 163 13.89 -8.65 20.92
N PRO A 164 12.93 -8.84 19.99
CA PRO A 164 12.70 -7.88 18.90
C PRO A 164 12.36 -6.48 19.44
N ASP A 165 13.11 -5.47 19.04
CA ASP A 165 12.73 -4.07 19.28
C ASP A 165 11.80 -3.57 18.15
N LEU A 166 10.54 -3.45 18.47
CA LEU A 166 9.49 -3.03 17.53
C LEU A 166 9.24 -1.52 17.50
N LYS A 167 10.12 -0.71 18.10
CA LYS A 167 9.97 0.75 18.19
C LYS A 167 9.86 1.42 16.82
N TYR A 168 10.70 1.03 15.86
CA TYR A 168 10.63 1.58 14.51
C TYR A 168 9.34 1.15 13.80
N LEU A 169 8.90 -0.08 14.01
CA LEU A 169 7.66 -0.59 13.46
C LEU A 169 6.44 0.15 14.02
N LYS A 170 6.42 0.39 15.34
CA LYS A 170 5.40 1.23 15.99
C LYS A 170 5.31 2.61 15.35
N ASN A 171 6.45 3.29 15.24
CA ASN A 171 6.53 4.63 14.66
C ASN A 171 6.04 4.65 13.19
N ALA A 172 6.39 3.62 12.42
CA ALA A 172 5.92 3.48 11.03
C ALA A 172 4.41 3.30 10.97
N ALA A 173 3.84 2.39 11.79
CA ALA A 173 2.40 2.16 11.86
C ALA A 173 1.62 3.42 12.29
N GLU A 174 2.12 4.17 13.29
CA GLU A 174 1.51 5.43 13.73
C GLU A 174 1.55 6.51 12.62
N LYS A 175 2.64 6.59 11.86
CA LYS A 175 2.75 7.53 10.73
C LYS A 175 1.78 7.18 9.59
N ILE A 176 1.68 5.91 9.24
CA ILE A 176 0.73 5.45 8.23
C ILE A 176 -0.70 5.68 8.71
N GLY A 177 -1.04 5.28 9.93
CA GLY A 177 -2.39 5.43 10.47
C GLY A 177 -2.94 6.87 10.41
N LYS A 178 -2.07 7.89 10.56
CA LYS A 178 -2.47 9.31 10.44
C LYS A 178 -2.89 9.75 9.03
N VAL A 179 -2.48 9.02 8.00
CA VAL A 179 -2.73 9.37 6.59
C VAL A 179 -3.54 8.29 5.87
N LEU A 180 -3.86 7.20 6.56
CA LEU A 180 -4.56 6.05 6.03
C LEU A 180 -5.97 6.41 5.56
N LYS A 181 -6.34 5.90 4.39
CA LYS A 181 -7.66 6.07 3.79
C LYS A 181 -8.34 4.70 3.61
N SER A 182 -9.63 4.75 3.44
CA SER A 182 -10.37 3.55 3.03
C SER A 182 -9.90 3.08 1.64
N GLY A 183 -9.68 1.77 1.53
CA GLY A 183 -9.16 1.12 0.34
C GLY A 183 -7.64 1.00 0.27
N ASP A 184 -6.90 1.63 1.19
CA ASP A 184 -5.44 1.53 1.22
C ASP A 184 -4.97 0.12 1.62
N LEU A 185 -3.82 -0.28 1.09
CA LEU A 185 -3.16 -1.55 1.39
C LEU A 185 -1.85 -1.32 2.14
N ILE A 186 -1.67 -2.01 3.27
CA ILE A 186 -0.44 -1.99 4.04
C ILE A 186 0.25 -3.36 3.94
N ILE A 187 1.49 -3.38 3.49
CA ILE A 187 2.29 -4.59 3.31
C ILE A 187 3.49 -4.53 4.26
N LEU A 188 3.51 -5.43 5.25
CA LEU A 188 4.64 -5.55 6.16
C LEU A 188 5.72 -6.41 5.52
N ARG A 189 6.87 -5.80 5.24
CA ARG A 189 8.07 -6.46 4.68
C ARG A 189 9.13 -6.79 5.72
N SER A 190 9.12 -6.07 6.85
CA SER A 190 10.08 -6.30 7.94
C SER A 190 9.93 -7.71 8.50
N THR A 191 11.06 -8.34 8.82
CA THR A 191 11.07 -9.64 9.53
C THR A 191 10.64 -9.43 10.97
N VAL A 192 9.55 -10.08 11.35
CA VAL A 192 8.94 -9.93 12.68
C VAL A 192 8.48 -11.27 13.24
N PRO A 193 8.33 -11.40 14.57
CA PRO A 193 7.74 -12.59 15.19
C PRO A 193 6.32 -12.88 14.69
N ILE A 194 5.94 -14.15 14.74
CA ILE A 194 4.58 -14.60 14.43
C ILE A 194 3.57 -13.84 15.30
N GLY A 195 2.48 -13.39 14.67
CA GLY A 195 1.42 -12.62 15.34
C GLY A 195 1.66 -11.10 15.36
N THR A 196 2.87 -10.60 15.08
CA THR A 196 3.16 -9.15 15.14
C THR A 196 2.23 -8.33 14.24
N THR A 197 1.93 -8.78 13.03
CA THR A 197 1.00 -8.07 12.13
C THR A 197 -0.37 -7.91 12.78
N ARG A 198 -0.96 -8.99 13.29
CA ARG A 198 -2.32 -9.01 13.86
C ARG A 198 -2.41 -8.35 15.24
N ASN A 199 -1.45 -8.63 16.11
CA ASN A 199 -1.55 -8.29 17.52
C ASN A 199 -0.83 -6.99 17.89
N PHE A 200 -0.01 -6.44 16.98
CA PHE A 200 0.74 -5.22 17.23
C PHE A 200 0.49 -4.15 16.18
N VAL A 201 0.70 -4.45 14.87
CA VAL A 201 0.60 -3.44 13.80
C VAL A 201 -0.85 -3.01 13.57
N ILE A 202 -1.76 -3.96 13.38
CA ILE A 202 -3.18 -3.66 13.11
C ILE A 202 -3.83 -2.82 14.21
N PRO A 203 -3.71 -3.15 15.51
CA PRO A 203 -4.28 -2.31 16.56
C PRO A 203 -3.79 -0.86 16.58
N ILE A 204 -2.51 -0.63 16.19
CA ILE A 204 -1.95 0.73 16.09
C ILE A 204 -2.57 1.47 14.90
N LEU A 205 -2.66 0.81 13.74
CA LEU A 205 -3.28 1.39 12.54
C LEU A 205 -4.74 1.76 12.79
N GLU A 206 -5.54 0.83 13.35
CA GLU A 206 -6.96 1.04 13.67
C GLU A 206 -7.14 2.20 14.68
N LYS A 207 -6.34 2.20 15.76
CA LYS A 207 -6.40 3.25 16.78
C LYS A 207 -6.08 4.63 16.20
N THR A 208 -5.11 4.69 15.29
CA THR A 208 -4.61 5.98 14.78
C THR A 208 -5.46 6.51 13.63
N SER A 209 -6.03 5.64 12.81
CA SER A 209 -6.86 6.02 11.65
C SER A 209 -8.35 6.08 11.98
N SER A 210 -8.81 5.41 13.04
CA SER A 210 -10.22 5.14 13.33
C SER A 210 -10.92 4.29 12.27
N LEU A 211 -10.15 3.60 11.42
CA LEU A 211 -10.60 2.67 10.38
C LEU A 211 -10.43 1.22 10.86
N LYS A 212 -11.14 0.27 10.20
CA LYS A 212 -11.12 -1.15 10.50
C LYS A 212 -10.33 -1.94 9.48
N ALA A 213 -9.38 -2.74 9.95
CA ALA A 213 -8.59 -3.63 9.11
C ALA A 213 -9.45 -4.78 8.55
N GLY A 214 -9.34 -5.01 7.25
CA GLY A 214 -10.11 -6.03 6.53
C GLY A 214 -11.44 -5.55 5.98
N ASP A 215 -11.97 -4.44 6.50
CA ASP A 215 -13.21 -3.80 6.05
C ASP A 215 -12.91 -2.47 5.33
N ASP A 216 -12.22 -1.55 6.00
CA ASP A 216 -11.92 -0.22 5.48
C ASP A 216 -10.56 -0.17 4.78
N PHE A 217 -9.55 -0.84 5.33
CA PHE A 217 -8.23 -0.94 4.75
C PHE A 217 -7.70 -2.38 4.84
N PHE A 218 -6.68 -2.69 4.06
CA PHE A 218 -6.19 -4.04 3.89
C PHE A 218 -4.76 -4.17 4.41
N VAL A 219 -4.46 -5.34 5.00
CA VAL A 219 -3.13 -5.59 5.58
C VAL A 219 -2.64 -6.96 5.18
N SER A 220 -1.38 -7.03 4.78
CA SER A 220 -0.70 -8.29 4.52
C SER A 220 0.72 -8.30 5.08
N PHE A 221 1.23 -9.50 5.22
CA PHE A 221 2.62 -9.80 5.55
C PHE A 221 3.28 -10.45 4.33
N ALA A 222 4.36 -9.86 3.85
CA ALA A 222 5.14 -10.35 2.71
C ALA A 222 6.64 -10.14 3.01
N PRO A 223 7.25 -10.99 3.86
CA PRO A 223 8.63 -10.81 4.33
C PRO A 223 9.63 -10.86 3.17
N GLU A 224 10.69 -10.05 3.29
CA GLU A 224 11.81 -10.10 2.35
C GLU A 224 12.65 -11.36 2.55
N ARG A 225 13.07 -11.97 1.44
CA ARG A 225 13.86 -13.21 1.40
C ARG A 225 15.06 -13.14 0.45
N THR A 226 15.37 -11.96 -0.07
CA THR A 226 16.49 -11.77 -0.98
C THR A 226 17.83 -11.73 -0.24
N ILE A 227 18.90 -12.09 -0.94
CA ILE A 227 20.28 -12.08 -0.43
C ILE A 227 20.95 -10.76 -0.85
N GLU A 228 21.72 -10.16 0.06
CA GLU A 228 22.54 -8.98 -0.23
C GLU A 228 23.49 -9.23 -1.40
N GLY A 229 23.58 -8.25 -2.31
CA GLY A 229 24.34 -8.35 -3.56
C GLY A 229 23.58 -8.95 -4.74
N LYS A 230 22.38 -9.51 -4.52
CA LYS A 230 21.51 -10.09 -5.57
C LYS A 230 20.05 -9.65 -5.48
N ALA A 231 19.73 -8.72 -4.59
CA ALA A 231 18.34 -8.36 -4.31
C ALA A 231 17.59 -7.84 -5.53
N LEU A 232 18.20 -7.00 -6.35
CA LEU A 232 17.56 -6.45 -7.57
C LEU A 232 17.21 -7.52 -8.61
N GLU A 233 18.01 -8.60 -8.69
CA GLU A 233 17.72 -9.75 -9.54
C GLU A 233 16.64 -10.65 -8.90
N GLU A 234 16.81 -10.98 -7.61
CA GLU A 234 15.95 -11.92 -6.89
C GLU A 234 14.54 -11.41 -6.68
N LEU A 235 14.34 -10.10 -6.44
CA LEU A 235 13.03 -9.47 -6.35
C LEU A 235 12.16 -9.70 -7.58
N ARG A 236 12.76 -9.91 -8.75
CA ARG A 236 12.08 -10.16 -10.02
C ARG A 236 11.80 -11.64 -10.28
N ARG A 237 12.51 -12.54 -9.61
CA ARG A 237 12.51 -13.98 -9.92
C ARG A 237 11.93 -14.84 -8.80
N LEU A 238 12.17 -14.48 -7.54
CA LEU A 238 11.71 -15.28 -6.42
C LEU A 238 10.20 -15.17 -6.23
N PRO A 239 9.48 -16.30 -6.09
CA PRO A 239 8.09 -16.28 -5.68
C PRO A 239 7.96 -15.57 -4.33
N GLN A 240 7.00 -14.68 -4.20
CA GLN A 240 6.74 -13.99 -2.93
C GLN A 240 5.83 -14.84 -2.03
N VAL A 241 6.14 -14.91 -0.73
CA VAL A 241 5.25 -15.50 0.27
C VAL A 241 4.39 -14.38 0.85
N ILE A 242 3.09 -14.49 0.67
CA ILE A 242 2.13 -13.46 1.04
C ILE A 242 1.09 -14.05 1.99
N GLY A 243 0.77 -13.33 3.07
CA GLY A 243 -0.30 -13.67 3.97
C GLY A 243 -1.13 -12.44 4.32
N GLY A 244 -2.33 -12.33 3.74
CA GLY A 244 -3.29 -11.29 4.11
C GLY A 244 -4.05 -11.62 5.39
N ILE A 245 -4.61 -10.60 6.03
CA ILE A 245 -5.51 -10.80 7.20
C ILE A 245 -6.82 -11.48 6.80
N ASN A 246 -7.21 -11.33 5.54
CA ASN A 246 -8.32 -12.00 4.88
C ASN A 246 -7.96 -12.25 3.40
N ARG A 247 -8.86 -12.92 2.67
CA ARG A 247 -8.63 -13.24 1.26
C ARG A 247 -8.44 -11.99 0.40
N VAL A 248 -9.24 -10.95 0.61
CA VAL A 248 -9.14 -9.69 -0.16
C VAL A 248 -7.75 -9.07 0.02
N SER A 249 -7.24 -9.01 1.26
CA SER A 249 -5.89 -8.51 1.53
C SER A 249 -4.80 -9.33 0.84
N THR A 250 -4.98 -10.66 0.75
CA THR A 250 -4.03 -11.53 0.04
C THR A 250 -4.07 -11.26 -1.46
N ASP A 251 -5.26 -11.18 -2.02
CA ASP A 251 -5.48 -11.01 -3.47
C ASP A 251 -5.03 -9.63 -3.97
N MET A 252 -5.05 -8.60 -3.10
CA MET A 252 -4.57 -7.24 -3.41
C MET A 252 -3.04 -7.10 -3.34
N THR A 253 -2.32 -8.07 -2.73
CA THR A 253 -0.88 -7.99 -2.50
C THR A 253 -0.08 -8.72 -3.57
#